data_d6e27876070739570c290e1975cdc078
#
_entry.id   d6e27876070739570c290e1975cdc078
#
_cell.length_a   1.000
_cell.length_b   1.000
_cell.length_c   1.000
_cell.angle_alpha   90.00
_cell.angle_beta   90.00
_cell.angle_gamma   90.00
#
_symmetry.space_group_name_H-M   'P 1'
#
loop_
_entity.id
_entity.type
_entity.pdbx_description
1 polymer ?
#
loop_
_entity_poly.entity_id
_entity_poly.type
_entity_poly.pdbx_seq_one_letter_code
_entity_poly.pdbx_strand_id
1 'polypeptide(L)'
;MKVVFMGTPEFAVPILKLLIDEYDVVGVVTQPDRMVGRKRIITPPPVKELALTHNLKVFQPLKIKEDYQEILALAPDLIVTCAYGQILPEEILQFPKYGCINVHASLLPKLRGGAPIHHAIIDGYKETGITIMYMSKKMDQGDILTQVKTPILDDDTLGSLQYFS
;
A
#
# COMPACT_ATOMS: atom_id res chain seq x y z
N MET A 1 9.30 1.09 14.31
CA MET A 1 8.96 2.17 13.36
C MET A 1 7.46 2.17 13.13
N LYS A 2 6.84 3.32 13.32
CA LYS A 2 5.40 3.48 13.13
C LYS A 2 5.10 3.75 11.67
N VAL A 3 4.22 2.94 11.09
CA VAL A 3 3.87 3.03 9.67
C VAL A 3 2.39 3.30 9.52
N VAL A 4 2.05 4.22 8.62
CA VAL A 4 0.69 4.38 8.12
C VAL A 4 0.67 3.85 6.69
N PHE A 5 -0.28 2.98 6.40
CA PHE A 5 -0.46 2.43 5.07
C PHE A 5 -1.67 3.07 4.40
N MET A 6 -1.51 3.46 3.16
CA MET A 6 -2.58 4.03 2.34
C MET A 6 -2.77 3.19 1.10
N GLY A 7 -3.89 2.50 1.00
CA GLY A 7 -4.17 1.63 -0.14
C GLY A 7 -5.63 1.27 -0.17
N THR A 8 -6.10 0.77 -1.32
CA THR A 8 -7.52 0.54 -1.52
C THR A 8 -7.84 -0.85 -2.08
N PRO A 9 -7.32 -1.25 -3.25
CA PRO A 9 -7.79 -2.46 -3.92
C PRO A 9 -7.14 -3.74 -3.38
N GLU A 10 -7.64 -4.86 -3.88
CA GLU A 10 -7.18 -6.18 -3.48
C GLU A 10 -5.67 -6.37 -3.64
N PHE A 11 -5.10 -5.89 -4.73
CA PHE A 11 -3.66 -6.12 -4.95
C PHE A 11 -2.77 -5.33 -3.98
N ALA A 12 -3.32 -4.37 -3.23
CA ALA A 12 -2.58 -3.70 -2.18
C ALA A 12 -2.60 -4.47 -0.86
N VAL A 13 -3.51 -5.43 -0.71
CA VAL A 13 -3.65 -6.24 0.51
C VAL A 13 -2.37 -6.97 0.88
N PRO A 14 -1.67 -7.65 -0.04
CA PRO A 14 -0.42 -8.33 0.31
C PRO A 14 0.65 -7.38 0.86
N ILE A 15 0.69 -6.15 0.39
CA ILE A 15 1.66 -5.17 0.89
C ILE A 15 1.31 -4.79 2.33
N LEU A 16 0.03 -4.60 2.63
CA LEU A 16 -0.38 -4.33 4.00
C LEU A 16 -0.03 -5.50 4.92
N LYS A 17 -0.26 -6.74 4.48
CA LYS A 17 0.11 -7.92 5.28
C LYS A 17 1.59 -7.94 5.61
N LEU A 18 2.43 -7.65 4.63
CA LEU A 18 3.87 -7.56 4.84
C LEU A 18 4.20 -6.52 5.92
N LEU A 19 3.60 -5.35 5.83
CA LEU A 19 3.87 -4.28 6.79
C LEU A 19 3.39 -4.64 8.19
N ILE A 20 2.26 -5.31 8.31
CA ILE A 20 1.76 -5.76 9.62
C ILE A 20 2.73 -6.74 10.26
N ASP A 21 3.31 -7.64 9.46
CA ASP A 21 4.25 -8.64 9.98
C ASP A 21 5.59 -8.04 10.41
N GLU A 22 6.03 -6.98 9.74
CA GLU A 22 7.39 -6.47 9.90
C GLU A 22 7.49 -5.15 10.67
N TYR A 23 6.41 -4.39 10.74
CA TYR A 23 6.43 -3.06 11.31
C TYR A 23 5.21 -2.82 12.21
N ASP A 24 5.23 -1.69 12.90
CA ASP A 24 4.10 -1.26 13.73
C ASP A 24 3.16 -0.40 12.87
N VAL A 25 2.16 -1.02 12.28
CA VAL A 25 1.16 -0.32 11.49
C VAL A 25 0.17 0.35 12.43
N VAL A 26 0.26 1.67 12.54
CA VAL A 26 -0.55 2.46 13.47
C VAL A 26 -1.86 2.94 12.86
N GLY A 27 -1.99 2.88 11.55
CA GLY A 27 -3.22 3.28 10.89
C GLY A 27 -3.23 2.87 9.43
N VAL A 28 -4.42 2.75 8.89
CA VAL A 28 -4.65 2.39 7.49
C VAL A 28 -5.63 3.40 6.91
N VAL A 29 -5.30 3.91 5.74
CA VAL A 29 -6.11 4.89 5.03
C VAL A 29 -6.58 4.26 3.72
N THR A 30 -7.88 4.27 3.48
CA THR A 30 -8.44 3.72 2.25
C THR A 30 -9.40 4.73 1.64
N GLN A 31 -9.79 4.48 0.40
CA GLN A 31 -10.90 5.19 -0.20
C GLN A 31 -12.21 4.83 0.53
N PRO A 32 -13.22 5.69 0.46
CA PRO A 32 -14.52 5.40 1.06
C PRO A 32 -15.16 4.13 0.50
N ASP A 33 -16.04 3.53 1.30
CA ASP A 33 -16.84 2.40 0.84
C ASP A 33 -17.63 2.81 -0.40
N ARG A 34 -17.81 1.87 -1.32
CA ARG A 34 -18.45 2.15 -2.59
C ARG A 34 -19.61 1.18 -2.84
N MET A 35 -20.58 1.65 -3.62
CA MET A 35 -21.63 0.76 -4.11
C MET A 35 -21.09 -0.04 -5.28
N VAL A 36 -21.19 -1.37 -5.19
CA VAL A 36 -20.72 -2.26 -6.24
C VAL A 36 -21.81 -3.23 -6.64
N GLY A 37 -21.73 -3.65 -7.90
CA GLY A 37 -22.63 -4.64 -8.45
C GLY A 37 -23.99 -4.06 -8.84
N ARG A 38 -24.82 -4.92 -9.40
CA ARG A 38 -26.16 -4.53 -9.87
C ARG A 38 -27.06 -4.07 -8.73
N LYS A 39 -26.92 -4.68 -7.57
CA LYS A 39 -27.73 -4.35 -6.39
C LYS A 39 -27.21 -3.12 -5.64
N ARG A 40 -26.13 -2.53 -6.09
CA ARG A 40 -25.52 -1.33 -5.48
C ARG A 40 -25.33 -1.51 -3.98
N ILE A 41 -24.71 -2.61 -3.62
CA ILE A 41 -24.41 -2.91 -2.22
C ILE A 41 -23.17 -2.13 -1.82
N ILE A 42 -23.24 -1.43 -0.69
CA ILE A 42 -22.08 -0.71 -0.15
C ILE A 42 -21.04 -1.76 0.28
N THR A 43 -19.87 -1.67 -0.32
CA THR A 43 -18.80 -2.63 -0.11
C THR A 43 -17.54 -1.91 0.35
N PRO A 44 -16.92 -2.36 1.45
CA PRO A 44 -15.66 -1.77 1.89
C PRO A 44 -14.51 -2.17 0.96
N PRO A 45 -13.49 -1.32 0.86
CA PRO A 45 -12.29 -1.70 0.13
C PRO A 45 -11.63 -2.94 0.75
N PRO A 46 -11.01 -3.81 -0.06
CA PRO A 46 -10.32 -4.99 0.47
C PRO A 46 -9.27 -4.66 1.53
N VAL A 47 -8.55 -3.56 1.37
CA VAL A 47 -7.57 -3.13 2.37
C VAL A 47 -8.23 -2.83 3.70
N LYS A 48 -9.42 -2.21 3.69
CA LYS A 48 -10.17 -1.95 4.93
C LYS A 48 -10.54 -3.25 5.62
N GLU A 49 -11.01 -4.24 4.86
CA GLU A 49 -11.41 -5.52 5.43
C GLU A 49 -10.25 -6.18 6.17
N LEU A 50 -9.07 -6.21 5.56
CA LEU A 50 -7.90 -6.76 6.22
C LEU A 50 -7.53 -5.97 7.46
N ALA A 51 -7.53 -4.65 7.37
CA ALA A 51 -7.18 -3.81 8.51
C ALA A 51 -8.10 -4.07 9.71
N LEU A 52 -9.39 -4.24 9.47
CA LEU A 52 -10.34 -4.51 10.54
C LEU A 52 -10.10 -5.87 11.20
N THR A 53 -9.68 -6.88 10.44
CA THR A 53 -9.37 -8.20 11.04
C THR A 53 -8.17 -8.14 11.97
N HIS A 54 -7.32 -7.13 11.82
CA HIS A 54 -6.16 -6.93 12.68
C HIS A 54 -6.37 -5.81 13.71
N ASN A 55 -7.61 -5.34 13.86
CA ASN A 55 -7.96 -4.27 14.79
C ASN A 55 -7.18 -2.98 14.56
N LEU A 56 -6.86 -2.71 13.32
CA LEU A 56 -6.15 -1.51 12.96
C LEU A 56 -7.12 -0.35 12.79
N LYS A 57 -6.63 0.86 13.07
CA LYS A 57 -7.42 2.07 12.89
C LYS A 57 -7.54 2.38 11.40
N VAL A 58 -8.77 2.61 10.93
CA VAL A 58 -9.04 2.86 9.52
C VAL A 58 -9.60 4.27 9.34
N PHE A 59 -9.06 4.97 8.35
CA PHE A 59 -9.49 6.31 7.97
C PHE A 59 -9.93 6.29 6.52
N GLN A 60 -11.05 6.94 6.22
CA GLN A 60 -11.61 6.96 4.87
C GLN A 60 -12.00 8.36 4.45
N PRO A 61 -11.05 9.30 4.38
CA PRO A 61 -11.37 10.66 4.00
C PRO A 61 -11.84 10.75 2.56
N LEU A 62 -12.86 11.56 2.30
CA LEU A 62 -13.31 11.83 0.94
C LEU A 62 -12.23 12.59 0.17
N LYS A 63 -11.60 13.56 0.84
CA LYS A 63 -10.52 14.35 0.27
C LYS A 63 -9.37 14.41 1.28
N ILE A 64 -8.35 13.63 1.04
CA ILE A 64 -7.20 13.56 1.95
C ILE A 64 -6.52 14.93 2.12
N LYS A 65 -6.55 15.77 1.10
CA LYS A 65 -5.93 17.09 1.18
C LYS A 65 -6.63 18.02 2.19
N GLU A 66 -7.84 17.68 2.59
CA GLU A 66 -8.62 18.48 3.53
C GLU A 66 -8.75 17.82 4.89
N ASP A 67 -8.59 16.51 4.97
CA ASP A 67 -8.90 15.74 6.17
C ASP A 67 -7.80 14.75 6.46
N TYR A 68 -6.71 15.21 7.05
CA TYR A 68 -5.55 14.36 7.35
C TYR A 68 -5.00 14.54 8.76
N GLN A 69 -5.56 15.44 9.54
CA GLN A 69 -5.01 15.81 10.84
C GLN A 69 -4.95 14.62 11.80
N GLU A 70 -5.99 13.81 11.83
CA GLU A 70 -6.02 12.64 12.72
C GLU A 70 -4.98 11.60 12.29
N ILE A 71 -4.71 11.51 11.00
CA ILE A 71 -3.69 10.59 10.48
C ILE A 71 -2.31 11.02 10.95
N LEU A 72 -2.00 12.30 10.83
CA LEU A 72 -0.71 12.82 11.27
C LEU A 72 -0.58 12.79 12.80
N ALA A 73 -1.69 12.86 13.51
CA ALA A 73 -1.68 12.75 14.97
C ALA A 73 -1.19 11.39 15.45
N LEU A 74 -1.21 10.37 14.60
CA LEU A 74 -0.62 9.07 14.92
C LEU A 74 0.90 9.12 14.94
N ALA A 75 1.49 10.22 14.48
CA ALA A 75 2.94 10.42 14.43
C ALA A 75 3.67 9.31 13.66
N PRO A 76 3.28 9.04 12.42
CA PRO A 76 3.95 8.00 11.64
C PRO A 76 5.40 8.38 11.33
N ASP A 77 6.29 7.39 11.39
CA ASP A 77 7.68 7.57 10.97
C ASP A 77 7.82 7.38 9.46
N LEU A 78 6.92 6.62 8.87
CA LEU A 78 6.91 6.33 7.44
C LEU A 78 5.47 6.18 6.98
N ILE A 79 5.18 6.68 5.80
CA ILE A 79 3.91 6.44 5.13
C ILE A 79 4.19 5.62 3.88
N VAL A 80 3.47 4.52 3.72
CA VAL A 80 3.58 3.64 2.56
C VAL A 80 2.27 3.70 1.81
N THR A 81 2.32 4.03 0.53
CA THR A 81 1.14 4.00 -0.32
C THR A 81 1.23 2.88 -1.34
N CYS A 82 0.11 2.31 -1.67
CA CYS A 82 -0.02 1.32 -2.74
C CYS A 82 -1.43 1.42 -3.31
N ALA A 83 -1.57 2.09 -4.46
CA ALA A 83 -2.86 2.28 -5.11
C ALA A 83 -3.91 2.89 -4.17
N TYR A 84 -3.54 3.97 -3.51
CA TYR A 84 -4.47 4.66 -2.62
C TYR A 84 -5.61 5.33 -3.38
N GLY A 85 -5.29 6.06 -4.43
CA GLY A 85 -6.31 6.68 -5.27
C GLY A 85 -6.51 8.17 -5.08
N GLN A 86 -5.72 8.81 -4.24
CA GLN A 86 -5.73 10.27 -4.08
C GLN A 86 -4.31 10.80 -4.02
N ILE A 87 -4.14 12.02 -4.48
CA ILE A 87 -2.84 12.69 -4.42
C ILE A 87 -2.65 13.23 -3.00
N LEU A 88 -1.49 12.96 -2.42
CA LEU A 88 -1.19 13.41 -1.07
C LEU A 88 -0.75 14.88 -1.05
N PRO A 89 -1.26 15.67 -0.10
CA PRO A 89 -0.79 17.03 0.07
C PRO A 89 0.64 17.07 0.63
N GLU A 90 1.29 18.20 0.45
CA GLU A 90 2.66 18.38 0.89
C GLU A 90 2.82 18.17 2.40
N GLU A 91 1.84 18.57 3.17
CA GLU A 91 1.87 18.41 4.63
C GLU A 91 2.03 16.94 5.03
N ILE A 92 1.40 16.05 4.29
CA ILE A 92 1.54 14.60 4.53
C ILE A 92 2.90 14.13 4.03
N LEU A 93 3.31 14.59 2.85
CA LEU A 93 4.55 14.12 2.24
C LEU A 93 5.78 14.46 3.08
N GLN A 94 5.75 15.57 3.78
CA GLN A 94 6.89 16.06 4.55
C GLN A 94 6.85 15.69 6.02
N PHE A 95 5.73 15.19 6.50
CA PHE A 95 5.57 14.93 7.95
C PHE A 95 6.44 13.79 8.46
N PRO A 96 6.45 12.59 7.84
CA PRO A 96 7.14 11.46 8.44
C PRO A 96 8.66 11.64 8.37
N LYS A 97 9.33 11.18 9.44
CA LYS A 97 10.79 11.23 9.52
C LYS A 97 11.46 10.57 8.32
N TYR A 98 10.93 9.45 7.88
CA TYR A 98 11.46 8.70 6.74
C TYR A 98 10.70 8.96 5.45
N GLY A 99 9.76 9.92 5.48
CA GLY A 99 9.04 10.34 4.29
C GLY A 99 7.88 9.42 3.92
N CYS A 100 7.47 9.58 2.67
CA CYS A 100 6.40 8.77 2.08
C CYS A 100 6.97 8.02 0.90
N ILE A 101 6.65 6.74 0.82
CA ILE A 101 7.06 5.92 -0.32
C ILE A 101 5.82 5.33 -0.97
N ASN A 102 5.91 5.11 -2.27
CA ASN A 102 4.89 4.43 -3.03
C ASN A 102 5.43 3.10 -3.52
N VAL A 103 4.69 2.05 -3.26
CA VAL A 103 5.03 0.71 -3.72
C VAL A 103 4.22 0.43 -4.98
N HIS A 104 4.92 0.19 -6.06
CA HIS A 104 4.31 -0.18 -7.32
C HIS A 104 4.78 -1.58 -7.69
N ALA A 105 3.84 -2.51 -7.76
CA ALA A 105 4.15 -3.88 -8.12
C ALA A 105 3.97 -4.04 -9.62
N SER A 106 5.06 -4.41 -10.28
CA SER A 106 5.10 -4.59 -11.72
C SER A 106 5.56 -6.01 -12.01
N LEU A 107 4.81 -6.75 -12.78
CA LEU A 107 5.07 -8.15 -13.01
C LEU A 107 5.61 -8.42 -14.39
N LEU A 108 6.13 -9.63 -14.54
CA LEU A 108 6.44 -10.16 -15.84
C LEU A 108 5.18 -10.15 -16.71
N PRO A 109 5.32 -10.03 -18.04
CA PRO A 109 4.17 -9.84 -18.93
C PRO A 109 3.05 -10.87 -18.76
N LYS A 110 3.37 -12.09 -18.38
CA LYS A 110 2.37 -13.14 -18.20
C LYS A 110 1.50 -12.99 -16.96
N LEU A 111 1.82 -12.04 -16.09
CA LEU A 111 1.06 -11.78 -14.87
C LEU A 111 0.31 -10.46 -14.97
N ARG A 112 -0.24 -10.18 -16.11
CA ARG A 112 -1.01 -8.95 -16.30
C ARG A 112 -2.34 -9.03 -15.60
N GLY A 113 -2.83 -7.87 -15.17
CA GLY A 113 -4.12 -7.76 -14.52
C GLY A 113 -3.97 -7.46 -13.03
N GLY A 114 -5.06 -7.52 -12.29
CA GLY A 114 -5.05 -7.15 -10.89
C GLY A 114 -4.25 -8.10 -10.00
N ALA A 115 -3.76 -7.60 -8.91
CA ALA A 115 -3.08 -8.36 -7.86
C ALA A 115 -1.84 -9.12 -8.33
N PRO A 116 -0.86 -8.44 -8.94
CA PRO A 116 0.29 -9.15 -9.50
C PRO A 116 1.12 -9.90 -8.47
N ILE A 117 1.39 -9.35 -7.31
CA ILE A 117 2.19 -10.03 -6.29
C ILE A 117 1.46 -11.27 -5.81
N HIS A 118 0.17 -11.13 -5.55
CA HIS A 118 -0.67 -12.22 -5.08
C HIS A 118 -0.70 -13.38 -6.11
N HIS A 119 -0.91 -13.04 -7.39
CA HIS A 119 -0.92 -14.05 -8.43
C HIS A 119 0.44 -14.71 -8.61
N ALA A 120 1.51 -13.95 -8.48
CA ALA A 120 2.85 -14.50 -8.59
C ALA A 120 3.09 -15.60 -7.56
N ILE A 121 2.57 -15.43 -6.35
CA ILE A 121 2.69 -16.44 -5.29
C ILE A 121 1.77 -17.62 -5.57
N ILE A 122 0.52 -17.35 -5.90
CA ILE A 122 -0.48 -18.41 -6.12
C ILE A 122 -0.13 -19.25 -7.34
N ASP A 123 0.25 -18.59 -8.43
CA ASP A 123 0.52 -19.29 -9.70
C ASP A 123 1.92 -19.88 -9.77
N GLY A 124 2.72 -19.69 -8.71
CA GLY A 124 4.07 -20.23 -8.68
C GLY A 124 5.07 -19.55 -9.61
N TYR A 125 4.76 -18.32 -10.02
CA TYR A 125 5.73 -17.56 -10.81
C TYR A 125 6.95 -17.22 -9.98
N LYS A 126 8.11 -17.24 -10.61
CA LYS A 126 9.38 -17.16 -9.90
C LYS A 126 9.94 -15.77 -9.75
N GLU A 127 9.36 -14.79 -10.42
CA GLU A 127 9.84 -13.42 -10.31
C GLU A 127 8.69 -12.44 -10.25
N THR A 128 8.90 -11.37 -9.48
CA THR A 128 8.04 -10.20 -9.51
C THR A 128 8.91 -8.96 -9.45
N GLY A 129 8.50 -7.91 -10.13
CA GLY A 129 9.16 -6.62 -10.07
C GLY A 129 8.45 -5.72 -9.08
N ILE A 130 9.20 -5.11 -8.19
CA ILE A 130 8.67 -4.14 -7.24
C ILE A 130 9.50 -2.88 -7.36
N THR A 131 8.82 -1.76 -7.56
CA THR A 131 9.44 -0.45 -7.61
C THR A 131 8.98 0.36 -6.42
N ILE A 132 9.93 0.89 -5.68
CA ILE A 132 9.64 1.76 -4.55
C ILE A 132 10.19 3.13 -4.87
N MET A 133 9.35 4.14 -4.73
CA MET A 133 9.71 5.51 -5.04
C MET A 133 9.40 6.41 -3.87
N TYR A 134 10.27 7.36 -3.58
CA TYR A 134 9.90 8.45 -2.70
C TYR A 134 8.86 9.30 -3.38
N MET A 135 7.83 9.64 -2.64
CA MET A 135 6.84 10.60 -3.08
C MET A 135 7.28 11.97 -2.60
N SER A 136 7.28 12.91 -3.52
CA SER A 136 7.65 14.27 -3.17
C SER A 136 6.63 15.21 -3.79
N LYS A 137 6.81 16.50 -3.51
CA LYS A 137 6.01 17.53 -4.14
C LYS A 137 6.03 17.44 -5.67
N LYS A 138 7.12 16.90 -6.23
CA LYS A 138 7.27 16.65 -7.66
C LYS A 138 7.21 15.15 -7.90
N MET A 139 6.03 14.59 -7.89
CA MET A 139 5.85 13.14 -7.95
C MET A 139 6.42 12.50 -9.21
N ASP A 140 6.31 13.16 -10.35
CA ASP A 140 6.88 12.67 -11.61
C ASP A 140 8.39 12.65 -11.58
N GLN A 141 9.00 13.31 -10.62
CA GLN A 141 10.43 13.34 -10.41
C GLN A 141 10.82 12.65 -9.11
N GLY A 142 9.90 11.91 -8.51
CA GLY A 142 10.19 11.16 -7.31
C GLY A 142 11.36 10.22 -7.52
N ASP A 143 12.28 10.19 -6.57
CA ASP A 143 13.45 9.34 -6.66
C ASP A 143 13.06 7.88 -6.55
N ILE A 144 13.61 7.06 -7.43
CA ILE A 144 13.46 5.62 -7.33
C ILE A 144 14.41 5.13 -6.25
N LEU A 145 13.84 4.61 -5.15
CA LEU A 145 14.63 4.07 -4.04
C LEU A 145 15.26 2.74 -4.41
N THR A 146 14.46 1.89 -5.02
CA THR A 146 14.94 0.57 -5.40
C THR A 146 13.98 -0.03 -6.41
N GLN A 147 14.53 -0.86 -7.27
CA GLN A 147 13.77 -1.67 -8.18
C GLN A 147 14.31 -3.09 -8.05
N VAL A 148 13.44 -3.99 -7.63
CA VAL A 148 13.85 -5.34 -7.30
C VAL A 148 13.13 -6.35 -8.15
N LYS A 149 13.88 -7.30 -8.69
CA LYS A 149 13.33 -8.53 -9.25
C LYS A 149 13.77 -9.64 -8.32
N THR A 150 12.81 -10.21 -7.63
CA THR A 150 13.09 -11.22 -6.60
C THR A 150 12.52 -12.56 -7.03
N PRO A 151 13.34 -13.63 -7.00
CA PRO A 151 12.79 -14.97 -7.21
C PRO A 151 11.78 -15.30 -6.12
N ILE A 152 10.66 -15.86 -6.52
CA ILE A 152 9.64 -16.31 -5.57
C ILE A 152 9.69 -17.82 -5.51
N LEU A 153 10.07 -18.36 -4.36
CA LEU A 153 10.12 -19.80 -4.13
C LEU A 153 8.79 -20.29 -3.60
N ASP A 154 8.58 -21.61 -3.62
CA ASP A 154 7.31 -22.19 -3.24
C ASP A 154 6.89 -21.84 -1.80
N ASP A 155 7.86 -21.73 -0.91
CA ASP A 155 7.64 -21.40 0.48
C ASP A 155 7.81 -19.93 0.79
N ASP A 156 8.08 -19.09 -0.22
CA ASP A 156 8.23 -17.67 -0.03
C ASP A 156 6.89 -17.03 0.29
N THR A 157 6.93 -16.05 1.15
CA THR A 157 5.81 -15.19 1.47
C THR A 157 6.13 -13.78 1.04
N LEU A 158 5.19 -12.87 1.21
CA LEU A 158 5.45 -11.46 0.93
C LEU A 158 6.55 -10.88 1.84
N GLY A 159 6.83 -11.53 2.97
CA GLY A 159 7.93 -11.13 3.83
C GLY A 159 9.28 -11.22 3.15
N SER A 160 9.45 -12.12 2.18
CA SER A 160 10.69 -12.24 1.43
C SER A 160 10.93 -11.04 0.50
N LEU A 161 9.93 -10.22 0.27
CA LEU A 161 10.03 -9.06 -0.60
C LEU A 161 10.41 -7.78 0.16
N GLN A 162 10.64 -7.87 1.46
CA GLN A 162 10.94 -6.69 2.28
C GLN A 162 12.30 -6.07 1.97
N TYR A 163 13.14 -6.75 1.23
CA TYR A 163 14.49 -6.28 0.92
C TYR A 163 14.52 -5.07 0.00
N PHE A 164 13.40 -4.71 -0.53
CA PHE A 164 13.33 -3.56 -1.42
C PHE A 164 13.24 -2.23 -0.67
N SER A 165 13.19 -2.26 0.62
CA SER A 165 13.12 -1.03 1.42
C SER A 165 14.51 -0.49 1.78
#